data_60858852204f2c3a6bcdaa351da936d6
#
_entry.id   60858852204f2c3a6bcdaa351da936d6
#
_cell.length_a   1.000
_cell.length_b   1.000
_cell.length_c   1.000
_cell.angle_alpha   90.00
_cell.angle_beta   90.00
_cell.angle_gamma   90.00
#
_symmetry.space_group_name_H-M   'P 1'
#
loop_
_entity.id
_entity.type
_entity.pdbx_description
1 polymer ?
#
loop_
_entity_poly.entity_id
_entity_poly.type
_entity_poly.pdbx_seq_one_letter_code
_entity_poly.pdbx_strand_id
1 'polypeptide(L)'
;QLGTPISSLMAWTEILKETYPKDDLIPEMDKDVKRLQLIADRFSKIGSQPELVPSSLNQIMDHVFDYMDRRTSQSIKIMKEMPVHDLIVTINASLFEWVIENLAKNAVDAMGGKAGVITLHVEEEAGKAVIEVSDTGKGIKKKDIGNVFRPGFTTKKRGWGLGLSLARRIVEEYHHGKICVKSSEVGKGTTFRIELKL
;
A
#
# COMPACT_ATOMS: atom_id res chain seq x y z
N GLN A 1 9.62 -20.59 3.00
CA GLN A 1 9.87 -21.29 4.30
C GLN A 1 9.35 -20.54 5.53
N LEU A 2 8.74 -19.35 5.39
CA LEU A 2 8.11 -18.61 6.51
C LEU A 2 6.67 -19.10 6.82
N GLY A 3 6.01 -19.78 5.90
CA GLY A 3 4.62 -20.22 6.06
C GLY A 3 4.43 -21.20 7.20
N THR A 4 5.29 -22.23 7.34
CA THR A 4 5.16 -23.27 8.36
C THR A 4 5.22 -22.72 9.80
N PRO A 5 6.21 -21.89 10.21
CA PRO A 5 6.22 -21.33 11.57
C PRO A 5 5.04 -20.41 11.85
N ILE A 6 4.54 -19.67 10.86
CA ILE A 6 3.37 -18.80 11.04
C ILE A 6 2.10 -19.62 11.20
N SER A 7 1.92 -20.69 10.41
CA SER A 7 0.80 -21.62 10.58
C SER A 7 0.79 -22.28 11.96
N SER A 8 1.98 -22.62 12.50
CA SER A 8 2.09 -23.14 13.87
C SER A 8 1.71 -22.09 14.92
N LEU A 9 2.14 -20.84 14.76
CA LEU A 9 1.75 -19.73 15.64
C LEU A 9 0.23 -19.49 15.61
N MET A 10 -0.40 -19.56 14.43
CA MET A 10 -1.86 -19.47 14.32
C MET A 10 -2.57 -20.58 15.09
N ALA A 11 -2.12 -21.84 14.91
CA ALA A 11 -2.69 -22.96 15.64
C ALA A 11 -2.55 -22.80 17.16
N TRP A 12 -1.39 -22.34 17.62
CA TRP A 12 -1.19 -22.11 19.07
C TRP A 12 -2.02 -20.95 19.60
N THR A 13 -2.21 -19.87 18.84
CA THR A 13 -3.11 -18.78 19.27
C THR A 13 -4.57 -19.23 19.36
N GLU A 14 -5.03 -20.12 18.46
CA GLU A 14 -6.39 -20.71 18.57
C GLU A 14 -6.52 -21.59 19.85
N ILE A 15 -5.53 -22.45 20.11
CA ILE A 15 -5.52 -23.27 21.35
C ILE A 15 -5.53 -22.39 22.60
N LEU A 16 -4.74 -21.31 22.61
CA LEU A 16 -4.70 -20.36 23.74
C LEU A 16 -6.05 -19.67 23.94
N LYS A 17 -6.75 -19.27 22.88
CA LYS A 17 -8.11 -18.69 22.97
C LYS A 17 -9.09 -19.63 23.61
N GLU A 18 -9.04 -20.91 23.25
CA GLU A 18 -9.93 -21.94 23.83
C GLU A 18 -9.57 -22.22 25.30
N THR A 19 -8.26 -22.26 25.61
CA THR A 19 -7.77 -22.61 26.97
C THR A 19 -7.92 -21.46 27.96
N TYR A 20 -7.72 -20.21 27.52
CA TYR A 20 -7.75 -19.01 28.35
C TYR A 20 -8.66 -17.91 27.75
N PRO A 21 -9.99 -18.15 27.67
CA PRO A 21 -10.90 -17.24 26.94
C PRO A 21 -11.08 -15.86 27.56
N LYS A 22 -10.58 -15.64 28.78
CA LYS A 22 -10.68 -14.36 29.50
C LYS A 22 -9.36 -13.57 29.52
N ASP A 23 -8.32 -14.05 28.84
CA ASP A 23 -7.02 -13.38 28.81
C ASP A 23 -7.01 -12.31 27.71
N ASP A 24 -6.84 -11.06 28.08
CA ASP A 24 -6.87 -9.91 27.15
C ASP A 24 -5.65 -9.84 26.23
N LEU A 25 -4.56 -10.57 26.51
CA LEU A 25 -3.36 -10.59 25.68
C LEU A 25 -3.50 -11.48 24.45
N ILE A 26 -4.32 -12.54 24.55
CA ILE A 26 -4.48 -13.52 23.46
C ILE A 26 -5.09 -12.90 22.19
N PRO A 27 -6.14 -12.05 22.26
CA PRO A 27 -6.65 -11.33 21.12
C PRO A 27 -5.60 -10.41 20.45
N GLU A 28 -4.72 -9.79 21.22
CA GLU A 28 -3.64 -8.96 20.67
C GLU A 28 -2.56 -9.83 19.99
N MET A 29 -2.19 -10.97 20.58
CA MET A 29 -1.30 -11.94 19.94
C MET A 29 -1.89 -12.46 18.62
N ASP A 30 -3.17 -12.79 18.57
CA ASP A 30 -3.85 -13.22 17.35
C ASP A 30 -3.83 -12.17 16.24
N LYS A 31 -4.03 -10.90 16.61
CA LYS A 31 -3.91 -9.79 15.66
C LYS A 31 -2.49 -9.70 15.06
N ASP A 32 -1.47 -9.86 15.90
CA ASP A 32 -0.08 -9.78 15.45
C ASP A 32 0.31 -11.00 14.60
N VAL A 33 -0.14 -12.21 14.95
CA VAL A 33 0.08 -13.43 14.16
C VAL A 33 -0.63 -13.33 12.79
N LYS A 34 -1.88 -12.87 12.76
CA LYS A 34 -2.60 -12.60 11.50
C LYS A 34 -1.90 -11.55 10.64
N ARG A 35 -1.30 -10.55 11.28
CA ARG A 35 -0.51 -9.54 10.59
C ARG A 35 0.78 -10.12 10.00
N LEU A 36 1.46 -11.01 10.73
CA LEU A 36 2.62 -11.74 10.23
C LEU A 36 2.26 -12.66 9.06
N GLN A 37 1.12 -13.37 9.15
CA GLN A 37 0.59 -14.19 8.06
C GLN A 37 0.40 -13.35 6.79
N LEU A 38 -0.28 -12.21 6.90
CA LEU A 38 -0.51 -11.31 5.77
C LEU A 38 0.80 -10.82 5.13
N ILE A 39 1.80 -10.51 5.95
CA ILE A 39 3.12 -10.10 5.48
C ILE A 39 3.80 -11.27 4.74
N ALA A 40 3.79 -12.47 5.32
CA ALA A 40 4.40 -13.65 4.72
C ALA A 40 3.73 -14.06 3.41
N ASP A 41 2.40 -14.01 3.33
CA ASP A 41 1.64 -14.29 2.11
C ASP A 41 2.00 -13.29 1.00
N ARG A 42 2.13 -12.01 1.37
CA ARG A 42 2.58 -10.96 0.45
C ARG A 42 4.01 -11.22 -0.04
N PHE A 43 4.94 -11.60 0.86
CA PHE A 43 6.31 -11.97 0.48
C PHE A 43 6.38 -13.26 -0.35
N SER A 44 5.54 -14.24 -0.08
CA SER A 44 5.45 -15.47 -0.87
C SER A 44 5.01 -15.18 -2.30
N LYS A 45 4.02 -14.30 -2.48
CA LYS A 45 3.59 -13.85 -3.81
C LYS A 45 4.66 -13.05 -4.54
N ILE A 46 5.54 -12.35 -3.81
CA ILE A 46 6.69 -11.61 -4.36
C ILE A 46 7.82 -12.57 -4.79
N GLY A 47 7.87 -13.79 -4.24
CA GLY A 47 8.87 -14.83 -4.57
C GLY A 47 8.50 -15.73 -5.75
N SER A 48 7.25 -15.70 -6.22
CA SER A 48 6.74 -16.39 -7.41
C SER A 48 6.34 -15.38 -8.47
N GLN A 49 6.42 -15.75 -9.75
CA GLN A 49 5.85 -14.88 -10.81
C GLN A 49 4.34 -14.78 -10.59
N PRO A 50 3.80 -13.58 -10.30
CA PRO A 50 2.37 -13.42 -10.09
C PRO A 50 1.63 -13.59 -11.42
N GLU A 51 0.50 -14.27 -11.38
CA GLU A 51 -0.42 -14.31 -12.50
C GLU A 51 -0.97 -12.90 -12.77
N LEU A 52 -0.89 -12.45 -14.01
CA LEU A 52 -1.41 -11.16 -14.46
C LEU A 52 -2.68 -11.41 -15.26
N VAL A 53 -3.76 -10.74 -14.89
CA VAL A 53 -5.08 -10.86 -15.54
C VAL A 53 -5.65 -9.48 -15.85
N PRO A 54 -6.47 -9.33 -16.91
CA PRO A 54 -7.21 -8.09 -17.13
C PRO A 54 -8.02 -7.72 -15.90
N SER A 55 -7.81 -6.52 -15.37
CA SER A 55 -8.38 -6.06 -14.10
C SER A 55 -8.88 -4.62 -14.23
N SER A 56 -10.03 -4.34 -13.62
CA SER A 56 -10.64 -3.02 -13.54
C SER A 56 -9.90 -2.15 -12.54
N LEU A 57 -9.37 -1.02 -12.99
CA LEU A 57 -8.77 -0.03 -12.08
C LEU A 57 -9.82 0.61 -11.19
N ASN A 58 -11.03 0.84 -11.69
CA ASN A 58 -12.10 1.41 -10.89
C ASN A 58 -12.42 0.52 -9.68
N GLN A 59 -12.57 -0.79 -9.88
CA GLN A 59 -12.83 -1.75 -8.79
C GLN A 59 -11.69 -1.78 -7.76
N ILE A 60 -10.45 -1.79 -8.23
CA ILE A 60 -9.27 -1.79 -7.36
C ILE A 60 -9.23 -0.50 -6.50
N MET A 61 -9.46 0.65 -7.13
CA MET A 61 -9.44 1.92 -6.42
C MET A 61 -10.61 2.07 -5.44
N ASP A 62 -11.79 1.50 -5.76
CA ASP A 62 -12.92 1.42 -4.85
C ASP A 62 -12.59 0.60 -3.61
N HIS A 63 -12.01 -0.59 -3.77
CA HIS A 63 -11.60 -1.43 -2.65
C HIS A 63 -10.58 -0.73 -1.74
N VAL A 64 -9.58 -0.08 -2.33
CA VAL A 64 -8.58 0.67 -1.55
C VAL A 64 -9.19 1.87 -0.86
N PHE A 65 -10.07 2.62 -1.54
CA PHE A 65 -10.77 3.77 -0.96
C PHE A 65 -11.57 3.33 0.28
N ASP A 66 -12.42 2.32 0.15
CA ASP A 66 -13.24 1.78 1.24
C ASP A 66 -12.39 1.27 2.42
N TYR A 67 -11.28 0.60 2.11
CA TYR A 67 -10.35 0.12 3.13
C TYR A 67 -9.72 1.27 3.91
N MET A 68 -9.29 2.32 3.22
CA MET A 68 -8.62 3.47 3.82
C MET A 68 -9.59 4.36 4.58
N ASP A 69 -10.80 4.62 4.04
CA ASP A 69 -11.82 5.46 4.66
C ASP A 69 -12.20 4.95 6.06
N ARG A 70 -12.37 3.64 6.20
CA ARG A 70 -12.71 3.00 7.49
C ARG A 70 -11.58 3.03 8.53
N ARG A 71 -10.34 3.25 8.12
CA ARG A 71 -9.14 3.13 8.98
C ARG A 71 -8.38 4.41 9.17
N THR A 72 -8.76 5.43 8.46
CA THR A 72 -8.12 6.75 8.54
C THR A 72 -8.90 7.64 9.51
N SER A 73 -8.18 8.48 10.25
CA SER A 73 -8.80 9.46 11.14
C SER A 73 -9.72 10.39 10.37
N GLN A 74 -10.86 10.76 10.96
CA GLN A 74 -11.81 11.74 10.39
C GLN A 74 -11.19 13.11 10.06
N SER A 75 -10.02 13.40 10.62
CA SER A 75 -9.27 14.63 10.29
C SER A 75 -8.62 14.59 8.91
N ILE A 76 -8.50 13.41 8.28
CA ILE A 76 -7.92 13.25 6.95
C ILE A 76 -9.04 12.89 5.97
N LYS A 77 -9.27 13.77 5.01
CA LYS A 77 -10.24 13.53 3.94
C LYS A 77 -9.60 12.72 2.81
N ILE A 78 -10.24 11.63 2.41
CA ILE A 78 -9.82 10.87 1.23
C ILE A 78 -10.75 11.25 0.08
N MET A 79 -10.16 11.60 -1.05
CA MET A 79 -10.87 11.95 -2.29
C MET A 79 -10.51 10.94 -3.38
N LYS A 80 -11.47 10.64 -4.24
CA LYS A 80 -11.30 9.76 -5.37
C LYS A 80 -11.73 10.49 -6.65
N GLU A 81 -10.84 10.54 -7.63
CA GLU A 81 -11.04 11.15 -8.93
C GLU A 81 -10.80 10.09 -10.00
N MET A 82 -11.88 9.61 -10.62
CA MET A 82 -11.85 8.48 -11.54
C MET A 82 -12.31 8.90 -12.93
N PRO A 83 -11.79 8.26 -14.01
CA PRO A 83 -12.30 8.51 -15.35
C PRO A 83 -13.74 8.00 -15.49
N VAL A 84 -14.48 8.57 -16.45
CA VAL A 84 -15.88 8.19 -16.72
C VAL A 84 -15.98 6.73 -17.18
N HIS A 85 -15.01 6.26 -17.98
CA HIS A 85 -14.91 4.88 -18.45
C HIS A 85 -13.85 4.13 -17.64
N ASP A 86 -14.11 2.87 -17.38
CA ASP A 86 -13.18 2.02 -16.64
C ASP A 86 -11.94 1.71 -17.49
N LEU A 87 -10.77 1.75 -16.86
CA LEU A 87 -9.51 1.38 -17.50
C LEU A 87 -9.16 -0.05 -17.10
N ILE A 88 -9.03 -0.91 -18.09
CA ILE A 88 -8.66 -2.31 -17.89
C ILE A 88 -7.15 -2.46 -18.12
N VAL A 89 -6.44 -2.95 -17.14
CA VAL A 89 -4.99 -3.18 -17.16
C VAL A 89 -4.68 -4.64 -16.83
N THR A 90 -3.64 -5.19 -17.44
CA THR A 90 -3.21 -6.58 -17.17
C THR A 90 -2.25 -6.61 -15.98
N ILE A 91 -2.77 -6.94 -14.82
CA ILE A 91 -2.04 -6.89 -13.54
C ILE A 91 -2.47 -8.02 -12.58
N ASN A 92 -1.74 -8.17 -11.48
CA ASN A 92 -2.21 -8.90 -10.31
C ASN A 92 -2.90 -7.91 -9.36
N ALA A 93 -4.23 -7.93 -9.33
CA ALA A 93 -5.04 -6.98 -8.57
C ALA A 93 -4.63 -6.88 -7.10
N SER A 94 -4.43 -8.02 -6.41
CA SER A 94 -4.09 -8.01 -4.98
C SER A 94 -2.73 -7.40 -4.66
N LEU A 95 -1.74 -7.58 -5.53
CA LEU A 95 -0.43 -6.93 -5.39
C LEU A 95 -0.53 -5.43 -5.70
N PHE A 96 -1.35 -5.08 -6.69
CA PHE A 96 -1.53 -3.67 -7.06
C PHE A 96 -2.32 -2.91 -5.99
N GLU A 97 -3.41 -3.47 -5.45
CA GLU A 97 -4.11 -2.93 -4.28
C GLU A 97 -3.14 -2.63 -3.13
N TRP A 98 -2.25 -3.57 -2.83
CA TRP A 98 -1.23 -3.38 -1.80
C TRP A 98 -0.28 -2.22 -2.10
N VAL A 99 0.10 -2.01 -3.38
CA VAL A 99 0.91 -0.84 -3.78
C VAL A 99 0.18 0.45 -3.42
N ILE A 100 -1.09 0.58 -3.83
CA ILE A 100 -1.88 1.79 -3.56
C ILE A 100 -2.10 1.99 -2.06
N GLU A 101 -2.46 0.92 -1.31
CA GLU A 101 -2.56 0.97 0.16
C GLU A 101 -1.28 1.47 0.82
N ASN A 102 -0.11 1.01 0.34
CA ASN A 102 1.16 1.41 0.90
C ASN A 102 1.48 2.89 0.63
N LEU A 103 1.15 3.39 -0.57
CA LEU A 103 1.26 4.81 -0.89
C LEU A 103 0.30 5.64 -0.02
N ALA A 104 -0.95 5.23 0.10
CA ALA A 104 -1.96 5.89 0.92
C ALA A 104 -1.59 5.90 2.43
N LYS A 105 -1.05 4.81 2.96
CA LYS A 105 -0.50 4.76 4.32
C LYS A 105 0.69 5.71 4.52
N ASN A 106 1.55 5.82 3.52
CA ASN A 106 2.65 6.78 3.57
C ASN A 106 2.14 8.22 3.58
N ALA A 107 1.05 8.50 2.84
CA ALA A 107 0.36 9.78 2.85
C ALA A 107 -0.22 10.10 4.25
N VAL A 108 -0.93 9.15 4.89
CA VAL A 108 -1.44 9.30 6.27
C VAL A 108 -0.30 9.59 7.25
N ASP A 109 0.80 8.85 7.16
CA ASP A 109 1.98 9.06 8.03
C ASP A 109 2.63 10.44 7.79
N ALA A 110 2.59 10.94 6.54
CA ALA A 110 3.12 12.24 6.21
C ALA A 110 2.33 13.40 6.81
N MET A 111 1.02 13.20 7.13
CA MET A 111 0.19 14.16 7.84
C MET A 111 0.62 14.34 9.30
N GLY A 112 1.24 13.31 9.92
CA GLY A 112 1.75 13.41 11.29
C GLY A 112 0.68 13.69 12.33
N GLY A 113 -0.55 13.17 12.16
CA GLY A 113 -1.72 13.38 13.03
C GLY A 113 -2.46 14.70 12.78
N LYS A 114 -2.08 15.49 11.78
CA LYS A 114 -2.77 16.72 11.41
C LYS A 114 -3.88 16.43 10.38
N ALA A 115 -4.81 17.36 10.28
CA ALA A 115 -5.80 17.35 9.20
C ALA A 115 -5.11 17.49 7.83
N GLY A 116 -5.71 16.84 6.82
CA GLY A 116 -5.19 16.91 5.46
C GLY A 116 -6.07 16.19 4.44
N VAL A 117 -5.59 16.15 3.21
CA VAL A 117 -6.29 15.50 2.10
C VAL A 117 -5.37 14.49 1.43
N ILE A 118 -5.93 13.33 1.11
CA ILE A 118 -5.32 12.32 0.25
C ILE A 118 -6.21 12.20 -0.99
N THR A 119 -5.63 12.36 -2.17
CA THR A 119 -6.36 12.20 -3.44
C THR A 119 -5.85 10.96 -4.17
N LEU A 120 -6.76 10.06 -4.52
CA LEU A 120 -6.54 8.94 -5.41
C LEU A 120 -7.08 9.35 -6.78
N HIS A 121 -6.19 9.58 -7.73
CA HIS A 121 -6.55 10.02 -9.09
C HIS A 121 -6.16 8.96 -10.11
N VAL A 122 -7.06 8.70 -11.06
CA VAL A 122 -6.82 7.80 -12.20
C VAL A 122 -7.25 8.50 -13.48
N GLU A 123 -6.40 8.45 -14.49
CA GLU A 123 -6.68 8.98 -15.81
C GLU A 123 -6.02 8.15 -16.91
N GLU A 124 -6.50 8.30 -18.14
CA GLU A 124 -5.81 7.81 -19.31
C GLU A 124 -4.96 8.94 -19.92
N GLU A 125 -3.68 8.69 -20.10
CA GLU A 125 -2.75 9.64 -20.71
C GLU A 125 -1.84 8.92 -21.72
N ALA A 126 -1.91 9.35 -22.96
CA ALA A 126 -1.08 8.81 -24.07
C ALA A 126 -1.12 7.26 -24.18
N GLY A 127 -2.30 6.64 -24.06
CA GLY A 127 -2.49 5.19 -24.14
C GLY A 127 -1.96 4.42 -22.93
N LYS A 128 -1.82 5.08 -21.81
CA LYS A 128 -1.44 4.48 -20.52
C LYS A 128 -2.48 4.81 -19.47
N ALA A 129 -2.69 3.89 -18.56
CA ALA A 129 -3.37 4.18 -17.30
C ALA A 129 -2.37 4.85 -16.34
N VAL A 130 -2.72 6.03 -15.89
CA VAL A 130 -1.96 6.82 -14.93
C VAL A 130 -2.71 6.85 -13.60
N ILE A 131 -2.02 6.47 -12.55
CA ILE A 131 -2.56 6.46 -11.19
C ILE A 131 -1.69 7.38 -10.34
N GLU A 132 -2.31 8.35 -9.66
CA GLU A 132 -1.63 9.27 -8.77
C GLU A 132 -2.20 9.18 -7.35
N VAL A 133 -1.30 9.11 -6.39
CA VAL A 133 -1.63 9.21 -4.96
C VAL A 133 -0.96 10.47 -4.43
N SER A 134 -1.78 11.46 -4.12
CA SER A 134 -1.34 12.78 -3.64
C SER A 134 -1.71 12.98 -2.19
N ASP A 135 -0.84 13.63 -1.43
CA ASP A 135 -1.07 14.03 -0.05
C ASP A 135 -0.72 15.49 0.19
N THR A 136 -1.32 16.08 1.22
CA THR A 136 -1.01 17.43 1.70
C THR A 136 -0.14 17.42 2.96
N GLY A 137 0.70 16.38 3.12
CA GLY A 137 1.53 16.17 4.29
C GLY A 137 2.84 16.96 4.28
N LYS A 138 3.82 16.48 5.04
CA LYS A 138 5.11 17.14 5.24
C LYS A 138 6.00 17.24 4.01
N GLY A 139 5.70 16.51 2.94
CA GLY A 139 6.53 16.41 1.75
C GLY A 139 7.88 15.71 1.97
N ILE A 140 8.66 15.59 0.89
CA ILE A 140 9.98 14.93 0.84
C ILE A 140 11.03 15.98 0.48
N LYS A 141 12.16 15.98 1.19
CA LYS A 141 13.29 16.85 0.87
C LYS A 141 13.87 16.47 -0.50
N LYS A 142 14.25 17.44 -1.32
CA LYS A 142 14.81 17.22 -2.68
C LYS A 142 15.95 16.21 -2.70
N LYS A 143 16.86 16.22 -1.72
CA LYS A 143 17.98 15.29 -1.60
C LYS A 143 17.54 13.84 -1.36
N ASP A 144 16.36 13.62 -0.85
CA ASP A 144 15.83 12.31 -0.45
C ASP A 144 14.96 11.67 -1.56
N ILE A 145 14.44 12.46 -2.51
CA ILE A 145 13.53 11.99 -3.58
C ILE A 145 14.15 10.83 -4.36
N GLY A 146 15.44 10.92 -4.73
CA GLY A 146 16.13 9.82 -5.45
C GLY A 146 16.35 8.56 -4.62
N ASN A 147 16.16 8.63 -3.30
CA ASN A 147 16.45 7.52 -2.38
C ASN A 147 15.19 6.86 -1.82
N VAL A 148 13.99 7.46 -1.98
CA VAL A 148 12.77 6.95 -1.33
C VAL A 148 12.40 5.52 -1.71
N PHE A 149 12.82 5.06 -2.89
CA PHE A 149 12.60 3.69 -3.37
C PHE A 149 13.76 2.73 -3.05
N ARG A 150 14.82 3.18 -2.37
CA ARG A 150 15.92 2.29 -1.95
C ARG A 150 15.46 1.42 -0.78
N PRO A 151 15.74 0.10 -0.81
CA PRO A 151 15.44 -0.78 0.32
C PRO A 151 16.09 -0.25 1.61
N GLY A 152 15.33 -0.24 2.70
CA GLY A 152 15.81 0.23 4.00
C GLY A 152 15.80 1.76 4.19
N PHE A 153 15.49 2.55 3.16
CA PHE A 153 15.37 4.00 3.31
C PHE A 153 14.08 4.37 4.06
N THR A 154 14.23 5.05 5.18
CA THR A 154 13.10 5.54 5.98
C THR A 154 13.47 6.79 6.77
N THR A 155 12.54 7.71 6.87
CA THR A 155 12.61 8.88 7.77
C THR A 155 11.74 8.70 9.01
N LYS A 156 11.08 7.52 9.16
CA LYS A 156 10.18 7.21 10.26
C LYS A 156 10.97 6.59 11.42
N LYS A 157 10.60 6.91 12.67
CA LYS A 157 11.17 6.27 13.86
C LYS A 157 10.85 4.77 13.94
N ARG A 158 9.73 4.35 13.37
CA ARG A 158 9.27 2.95 13.28
C ARG A 158 8.97 2.62 11.82
N GLY A 159 9.55 1.56 11.33
CA GLY A 159 9.37 1.07 9.96
C GLY A 159 10.69 0.62 9.34
N TRP A 160 10.63 -0.39 8.50
CA TRP A 160 11.80 -1.06 7.92
C TRP A 160 12.29 -0.40 6.62
N GLY A 161 11.59 0.64 6.13
CA GLY A 161 11.93 1.29 4.86
C GLY A 161 11.76 0.39 3.62
N LEU A 162 10.90 -0.64 3.71
CA LEU A 162 10.70 -1.61 2.63
C LEU A 162 9.45 -1.34 1.78
N GLY A 163 8.51 -0.54 2.26
CA GLY A 163 7.22 -0.36 1.59
C GLY A 163 7.35 0.20 0.16
N LEU A 164 8.06 1.31 -0.01
CA LEU A 164 8.23 1.94 -1.33
C LEU A 164 9.13 1.13 -2.26
N SER A 165 10.18 0.47 -1.74
CA SER A 165 11.03 -0.40 -2.56
C SER A 165 10.28 -1.63 -3.07
N LEU A 166 9.40 -2.21 -2.27
CA LEU A 166 8.51 -3.30 -2.69
C LEU A 166 7.43 -2.81 -3.66
N ALA A 167 6.85 -1.64 -3.42
CA ALA A 167 5.89 -1.03 -4.36
C ALA A 167 6.54 -0.83 -5.74
N ARG A 168 7.77 -0.31 -5.77
CA ARG A 168 8.52 -0.17 -7.02
C ARG A 168 8.76 -1.52 -7.71
N ARG A 169 9.19 -2.53 -6.95
CA ARG A 169 9.41 -3.87 -7.49
C ARG A 169 8.14 -4.45 -8.09
N ILE A 170 7.02 -4.33 -7.42
CA ILE A 170 5.72 -4.83 -7.92
C ILE A 170 5.32 -4.11 -9.19
N VAL A 171 5.43 -2.79 -9.23
CA VAL A 171 5.05 -2.00 -10.40
C VAL A 171 5.99 -2.25 -11.57
N GLU A 172 7.31 -2.19 -11.36
CA GLU A 172 8.30 -2.22 -12.44
C GLU A 172 8.62 -3.66 -12.89
N GLU A 173 8.86 -4.60 -11.95
CA GLU A 173 9.29 -5.96 -12.30
C GLU A 173 8.11 -6.88 -12.66
N TYR A 174 6.96 -6.75 -11.96
CA TYR A 174 5.83 -7.66 -12.16
C TYR A 174 4.77 -7.10 -13.11
N HIS A 175 4.46 -5.81 -13.03
CA HIS A 175 3.45 -5.19 -13.86
C HIS A 175 4.02 -4.42 -15.07
N HIS A 176 5.35 -4.42 -15.24
CA HIS A 176 6.06 -3.74 -16.35
C HIS A 176 5.67 -2.27 -16.51
N GLY A 177 5.27 -1.64 -15.41
CA GLY A 177 4.91 -0.24 -15.31
C GLY A 177 6.08 0.63 -14.85
N LYS A 178 5.77 1.85 -14.45
CA LYS A 178 6.72 2.81 -13.91
C LYS A 178 6.13 3.45 -12.66
N ILE A 179 6.96 3.66 -11.62
CA ILE A 179 6.57 4.42 -10.42
C ILE A 179 7.61 5.49 -10.13
N CYS A 180 7.15 6.68 -9.80
CA CYS A 180 8.04 7.80 -9.44
C CYS A 180 7.37 8.76 -8.45
N VAL A 181 8.16 9.66 -7.90
CA VAL A 181 7.66 10.88 -7.25
C VAL A 181 7.44 11.91 -8.36
N LYS A 182 6.18 12.22 -8.70
CA LYS A 182 5.83 13.25 -9.70
C LYS A 182 6.22 14.63 -9.19
N SER A 183 5.85 14.92 -7.94
CA SER A 183 6.17 16.19 -7.29
C SER A 183 6.22 15.99 -5.77
N SER A 184 7.07 16.78 -5.12
CA SER A 184 7.06 16.89 -3.67
C SER A 184 7.67 18.21 -3.23
N GLU A 185 7.00 18.89 -2.30
CA GLU A 185 7.47 20.13 -1.69
C GLU A 185 7.30 20.06 -0.17
N VAL A 186 8.36 20.40 0.55
CA VAL A 186 8.36 20.37 2.02
C VAL A 186 7.26 21.29 2.57
N GLY A 187 6.37 20.74 3.37
CA GLY A 187 5.23 21.42 3.97
C GLY A 187 3.98 21.54 3.08
N LYS A 188 4.03 21.05 1.83
CA LYS A 188 2.87 21.09 0.92
C LYS A 188 2.36 19.70 0.54
N GLY A 189 3.22 18.67 0.59
CA GLY A 189 2.83 17.30 0.32
C GLY A 189 3.64 16.62 -0.78
N THR A 190 3.18 15.45 -1.19
CA THR A 190 3.83 14.59 -2.19
C THR A 190 2.79 14.00 -3.13
N THR A 191 3.14 13.88 -4.41
CA THR A 191 2.39 13.10 -5.40
C THR A 191 3.29 11.98 -5.92
N PHE A 192 2.86 10.74 -5.68
CA PHE A 192 3.40 9.56 -6.34
C PHE A 192 2.61 9.29 -7.61
N ARG A 193 3.30 8.89 -8.67
CA ARG A 193 2.70 8.56 -9.97
C ARG A 193 3.11 7.16 -10.40
N ILE A 194 2.12 6.38 -10.86
CA ILE A 194 2.28 5.07 -11.47
C ILE A 194 1.74 5.14 -12.89
N GLU A 195 2.47 4.54 -13.85
CA GLU A 195 2.06 4.39 -15.23
C GLU A 195 2.01 2.90 -15.56
N LEU A 196 0.88 2.43 -16.10
CA LEU A 196 0.68 1.07 -16.60
C LEU A 196 0.28 1.12 -18.07
N LYS A 197 0.58 0.05 -18.82
CA LYS A 197 0.07 -0.12 -20.19
C LYS A 197 -1.41 -0.52 -20.13
N LEU A 198 -2.21 0.07 -21.00
CA LEU A 198 -3.58 -0.33 -21.31
C LEU A 198 -3.59 -1.54 -22.24
#